data_24342f06132d8f9a7b4ea378c46c2477
#
_entry.id   24342f06132d8f9a7b4ea378c46c2477
#
_cell.length_a   1.000
_cell.length_b   1.000
_cell.length_c   1.000
_cell.angle_alpha   90.00
_cell.angle_beta   90.00
_cell.angle_gamma   90.00
#
_symmetry.space_group_name_H-M   'P 1'
#
loop_
_entity.id
_entity.type
_entity.pdbx_description
1 polymer ?
#
loop_
_entity_poly.entity_id
_entity_poly.type
_entity_poly.pdbx_seq_one_letter_code
_entity_poly.pdbx_strand_id
1 'polypeptide(L)'
;MPPLADRVRPATLNEFIGQNNLVDEDKIIARSLEQKKIFSMIFWGPPGSGKTTLARIIANSVDADFHELSAVSSGVKDLREIIAKGKSNIEAGTTTLLFIDEIHRFSKSQQDALLHAVEEGVLILIGATTENPSFEVISPLLSRCRTLTLKAHTEDHLQTVLERAFELDIILSKGNVTIDNEIRDKLIHSAGGDARKMLNTLEVAVNLLNENGTISDEILQEALQSKTQLYDKTGDYHYDTISAFIKSVRGSDPDAAVYWLAVMLEGGEQPEFIARRLVILASEDIGNADPHGLTIATSGFQAVHMIGMPEAAIILSQVTTYLASAPKSNASYKAVNIAMSKVREDGTLGVPMHLRNAPTGLMKDLDYGKDYNYPHSHPDHFIDENYFPENTKETFYTPTQLGYEGFISKRLKQCWPDRYK
;
A
#
# COMPACT_ATOMS: atom_id res chain seq x y z
N MET A 1 -13.54 7.23 31.09
CA MET A 1 -14.30 6.09 30.52
C MET A 1 -13.62 5.65 29.23
N PRO A 2 -13.77 4.37 28.81
CA PRO A 2 -13.31 3.95 27.49
C PRO A 2 -14.01 4.74 26.37
N PRO A 3 -13.40 4.86 25.16
CA PRO A 3 -14.03 5.51 24.03
C PRO A 3 -15.36 4.85 23.64
N LEU A 4 -16.29 5.59 23.04
CA LEU A 4 -17.59 5.09 22.61
C LEU A 4 -17.48 3.84 21.75
N ALA A 5 -16.53 3.82 20.81
CA ALA A 5 -16.28 2.67 19.96
C ALA A 5 -15.92 1.37 20.70
N ASP A 6 -15.35 1.50 21.90
CA ASP A 6 -15.06 0.33 22.77
C ASP A 6 -16.26 -0.04 23.63
N ARG A 7 -17.05 0.95 24.08
CA ARG A 7 -18.23 0.72 24.92
C ARG A 7 -19.37 -0.03 24.21
N VAL A 8 -19.54 0.25 22.90
CA VAL A 8 -20.60 -0.36 22.07
C VAL A 8 -20.10 -1.53 21.20
N ARG A 9 -18.87 -1.98 21.45
CA ARG A 9 -18.25 -3.07 20.68
C ARG A 9 -19.08 -4.35 20.77
N PRO A 10 -19.41 -4.99 19.64
CA PRO A 10 -20.05 -6.31 19.63
C PRO A 10 -19.27 -7.35 20.42
N ALA A 11 -19.97 -8.14 21.22
CA ALA A 11 -19.39 -9.23 22.01
C ALA A 11 -19.60 -10.62 21.39
N THR A 12 -20.62 -10.75 20.54
CA THR A 12 -21.01 -12.00 19.87
C THR A 12 -21.07 -11.83 18.36
N LEU A 13 -21.05 -12.96 17.62
CA LEU A 13 -21.11 -12.93 16.17
C LEU A 13 -22.47 -12.40 15.67
N ASN A 14 -23.55 -12.65 16.38
CA ASN A 14 -24.90 -12.16 16.04
C ASN A 14 -25.04 -10.65 16.15
N GLU A 15 -24.19 -10.02 16.95
CA GLU A 15 -24.15 -8.57 17.10
C GLU A 15 -23.20 -7.90 16.10
N PHE A 16 -22.41 -8.70 15.38
CA PHE A 16 -21.38 -8.21 14.46
C PHE A 16 -22.03 -7.76 13.15
N ILE A 17 -21.90 -6.48 12.85
CA ILE A 17 -22.55 -5.85 11.71
C ILE A 17 -21.66 -5.92 10.46
N GLY A 18 -22.25 -6.33 9.33
CA GLY A 18 -21.56 -6.45 8.06
C GLY A 18 -20.66 -7.69 7.95
N GLN A 19 -19.82 -7.73 6.92
CA GLN A 19 -18.92 -8.87 6.62
C GLN A 19 -19.64 -10.20 6.38
N ASN A 20 -20.85 -10.16 5.84
CA ASN A 20 -21.70 -11.32 5.61
C ASN A 20 -20.99 -12.45 4.85
N ASN A 21 -20.06 -12.11 3.97
CA ASN A 21 -19.24 -13.07 3.25
C ASN A 21 -18.30 -13.91 4.15
N LEU A 22 -18.10 -13.53 5.42
CA LEU A 22 -17.23 -14.19 6.36
C LEU A 22 -17.99 -14.80 7.55
N VAL A 23 -19.08 -14.14 7.99
CA VAL A 23 -19.71 -14.39 9.31
C VAL A 23 -21.10 -15.00 9.24
N ASP A 24 -21.80 -15.02 8.09
CA ASP A 24 -23.10 -15.68 7.97
C ASP A 24 -22.99 -17.19 8.31
N GLU A 25 -24.10 -17.83 8.66
CA GLU A 25 -24.15 -19.19 9.19
C GLU A 25 -23.41 -20.24 8.35
N ASP A 26 -23.43 -20.09 7.02
CA ASP A 26 -22.76 -21.01 6.09
C ASP A 26 -21.30 -20.63 5.80
N LYS A 27 -20.79 -19.53 6.35
CA LYS A 27 -19.48 -18.98 6.05
C LYS A 27 -18.38 -19.48 6.99
N ILE A 28 -17.16 -19.19 6.59
CA ILE A 28 -15.96 -19.79 7.15
C ILE A 28 -15.79 -19.53 8.65
N ILE A 29 -16.08 -18.32 9.11
CA ILE A 29 -15.93 -17.98 10.54
C ILE A 29 -17.00 -18.65 11.36
N ALA A 30 -18.28 -18.52 10.98
CA ALA A 30 -19.39 -19.15 11.69
C ALA A 30 -19.19 -20.68 11.82
N ARG A 31 -18.87 -21.36 10.73
CA ARG A 31 -18.60 -22.80 10.72
C ARG A 31 -17.42 -23.21 11.59
N SER A 32 -16.34 -22.40 11.60
CA SER A 32 -15.16 -22.71 12.42
C SER A 32 -15.47 -22.59 13.92
N LEU A 33 -16.28 -21.59 14.29
CA LEU A 33 -16.75 -21.39 15.67
C LEU A 33 -17.68 -22.51 16.10
N GLU A 34 -18.65 -22.87 15.26
CA GLU A 34 -19.60 -23.98 15.51
C GLU A 34 -18.88 -25.32 15.75
N GLN A 35 -17.84 -25.59 14.95
CA GLN A 35 -17.04 -26.81 15.07
C GLN A 35 -15.94 -26.70 16.16
N LYS A 36 -15.76 -25.51 16.78
CA LYS A 36 -14.67 -25.22 17.72
C LYS A 36 -13.28 -25.52 17.12
N LYS A 37 -13.14 -25.39 15.82
CA LYS A 37 -11.89 -25.60 15.07
C LYS A 37 -11.42 -24.29 14.44
N ILE A 38 -10.67 -23.53 15.23
CA ILE A 38 -10.09 -22.27 14.77
C ILE A 38 -8.74 -22.55 14.12
N PHE A 39 -8.44 -21.81 13.09
CA PHE A 39 -7.19 -21.85 12.33
C PHE A 39 -6.53 -20.48 12.32
N SER A 40 -5.22 -20.43 12.05
CA SER A 40 -4.50 -19.18 11.92
C SER A 40 -4.95 -18.41 10.69
N MET A 41 -5.15 -17.08 10.82
CA MET A 41 -5.71 -16.23 9.79
C MET A 41 -5.09 -14.83 9.80
N ILE A 42 -5.15 -14.17 8.64
CA ILE A 42 -4.81 -12.78 8.47
C ILE A 42 -6.06 -12.02 8.04
N PHE A 43 -6.49 -11.06 8.84
CA PHE A 43 -7.56 -10.13 8.50
C PHE A 43 -6.99 -8.95 7.75
N TRP A 44 -7.37 -8.83 6.50
CA TRP A 44 -6.99 -7.72 5.64
C TRP A 44 -8.21 -6.85 5.31
N GLY A 45 -8.09 -5.54 5.48
CA GLY A 45 -9.15 -4.61 5.12
C GLY A 45 -8.99 -3.23 5.77
N PRO A 46 -9.81 -2.25 5.36
CA PRO A 46 -9.68 -0.86 5.77
C PRO A 46 -9.85 -0.67 7.28
N PRO A 47 -9.42 0.50 7.82
CA PRO A 47 -9.65 0.86 9.20
C PRO A 47 -11.15 0.81 9.54
N GLY A 48 -11.49 0.54 10.79
CA GLY A 48 -12.89 0.53 11.25
C GLY A 48 -13.79 -0.58 10.69
N SER A 49 -13.26 -1.52 9.89
CA SER A 49 -14.02 -2.64 9.30
C SER A 49 -14.36 -3.77 10.27
N GLY A 50 -13.88 -3.72 11.52
CA GLY A 50 -14.19 -4.68 12.58
C GLY A 50 -13.15 -5.77 12.80
N LYS A 51 -11.92 -5.70 12.24
CA LYS A 51 -10.86 -6.73 12.40
C LYS A 51 -10.59 -7.12 13.85
N THR A 52 -10.30 -6.15 14.71
CA THR A 52 -10.05 -6.37 16.15
C THR A 52 -11.27 -6.91 16.89
N THR A 53 -12.46 -6.42 16.52
CA THR A 53 -13.73 -6.88 17.09
C THR A 53 -13.98 -8.35 16.76
N LEU A 54 -13.80 -8.74 15.50
CA LEU A 54 -13.98 -10.12 15.07
C LEU A 54 -12.98 -11.06 15.74
N ALA A 55 -11.72 -10.64 15.89
CA ALA A 55 -10.72 -11.43 16.62
C ALA A 55 -11.12 -11.70 18.08
N ARG A 56 -11.63 -10.69 18.77
CA ARG A 56 -12.12 -10.83 20.16
C ARG A 56 -13.37 -11.72 20.25
N ILE A 57 -14.31 -11.59 19.31
CA ILE A 57 -15.49 -12.48 19.24
C ILE A 57 -15.05 -13.94 19.07
N ILE A 58 -14.10 -14.19 18.16
CA ILE A 58 -13.55 -15.55 17.94
C ILE A 58 -12.93 -16.08 19.24
N ALA A 59 -12.08 -15.29 19.89
CA ALA A 59 -11.41 -15.69 21.12
C ALA A 59 -12.40 -16.06 22.23
N ASN A 60 -13.41 -15.21 22.45
CA ASN A 60 -14.45 -15.44 23.46
C ASN A 60 -15.30 -16.69 23.14
N SER A 61 -15.54 -16.98 21.87
CA SER A 61 -16.39 -18.10 21.46
C SER A 61 -15.74 -19.48 21.66
N VAL A 62 -14.41 -19.56 21.77
CA VAL A 62 -13.67 -20.82 21.89
C VAL A 62 -12.98 -20.97 23.24
N ASP A 63 -13.22 -20.08 24.19
CA ASP A 63 -12.61 -20.09 25.53
C ASP A 63 -11.06 -20.19 25.47
N ALA A 64 -10.45 -19.43 24.56
CA ALA A 64 -9.02 -19.44 24.39
C ALA A 64 -8.32 -18.45 25.36
N ASP A 65 -7.09 -18.78 25.75
CA ASP A 65 -6.19 -17.82 26.41
C ASP A 65 -5.78 -16.76 25.38
N PHE A 66 -6.46 -15.62 25.42
CA PHE A 66 -6.35 -14.56 24.42
C PHE A 66 -5.28 -13.52 24.77
N HIS A 67 -4.35 -13.32 23.87
CA HIS A 67 -3.31 -12.30 23.95
C HIS A 67 -3.42 -11.34 22.79
N GLU A 68 -3.30 -10.04 23.09
CA GLU A 68 -3.32 -8.99 22.10
C GLU A 68 -1.99 -8.25 22.11
N LEU A 69 -1.33 -8.16 20.95
CA LEU A 69 -0.13 -7.36 20.72
C LEU A 69 -0.39 -6.32 19.66
N SER A 70 0.14 -5.11 19.89
CA SER A 70 0.25 -4.10 18.84
C SER A 70 1.66 -4.14 18.27
N ALA A 71 1.80 -4.35 16.97
CA ALA A 71 3.11 -4.38 16.32
C ALA A 71 3.87 -3.04 16.40
N VAL A 72 3.16 -1.95 16.75
CA VAL A 72 3.77 -0.62 16.97
C VAL A 72 4.51 -0.52 18.29
N SER A 73 4.00 -1.16 19.36
CA SER A 73 4.50 -1.00 20.73
C SER A 73 5.14 -2.25 21.33
N SER A 74 4.92 -3.42 20.72
CA SER A 74 5.36 -4.70 21.27
C SER A 74 6.68 -5.17 20.67
N GLY A 75 7.56 -5.68 21.53
CA GLY A 75 8.89 -6.16 21.16
C GLY A 75 8.98 -7.68 20.99
N VAL A 76 10.16 -8.15 20.57
CA VAL A 76 10.49 -9.59 20.47
C VAL A 76 10.33 -10.30 21.82
N LYS A 77 10.56 -9.58 22.93
CA LYS A 77 10.45 -10.13 24.28
C LYS A 77 9.02 -10.53 24.61
N ASP A 78 8.05 -9.63 24.32
CA ASP A 78 6.64 -9.87 24.60
C ASP A 78 6.13 -11.07 23.79
N LEU A 79 6.55 -11.18 22.53
CA LEU A 79 6.23 -12.30 21.67
C LEU A 79 6.75 -13.64 22.24
N ARG A 80 8.00 -13.65 22.69
CA ARG A 80 8.60 -14.87 23.30
C ARG A 80 7.91 -15.29 24.58
N GLU A 81 7.47 -14.35 25.41
CA GLU A 81 6.72 -14.63 26.62
C GLU A 81 5.38 -15.32 26.30
N ILE A 82 4.66 -14.84 25.28
CA ILE A 82 3.39 -15.45 24.84
C ILE A 82 3.63 -16.83 24.24
N ILE A 83 4.67 -17.03 23.43
CA ILE A 83 5.02 -18.34 22.89
C ILE A 83 5.36 -19.33 24.01
N ALA A 84 6.12 -18.90 25.03
CA ALA A 84 6.44 -19.73 26.17
C ALA A 84 5.18 -20.12 26.94
N LYS A 85 4.25 -19.19 27.14
CA LYS A 85 2.95 -19.45 27.77
C LYS A 85 2.10 -20.42 26.95
N GLY A 86 2.10 -20.25 25.61
CA GLY A 86 1.42 -21.18 24.70
C GLY A 86 1.91 -22.61 24.82
N LYS A 87 3.22 -22.82 25.00
CA LYS A 87 3.77 -24.17 25.24
C LYS A 87 3.25 -24.79 26.54
N SER A 88 3.16 -24.01 27.62
CA SER A 88 2.57 -24.47 28.88
C SER A 88 1.08 -24.72 28.75
N ASN A 89 0.36 -23.94 27.97
CA ASN A 89 -1.08 -24.07 27.75
C ASN A 89 -1.43 -25.36 26.99
N ILE A 90 -0.59 -25.82 26.05
CA ILE A 90 -0.77 -27.09 25.33
C ILE A 90 -0.80 -28.24 26.34
N GLU A 91 0.11 -28.26 27.31
CA GLU A 91 0.16 -29.30 28.36
C GLU A 91 -1.09 -29.29 29.23
N ALA A 92 -1.69 -28.10 29.42
CA ALA A 92 -2.95 -27.93 30.15
C ALA A 92 -4.22 -28.17 29.31
N GLY A 93 -4.08 -28.42 28.00
CA GLY A 93 -5.21 -28.61 27.08
C GLY A 93 -5.93 -27.28 26.73
N THR A 94 -5.30 -26.13 26.95
CA THR A 94 -5.87 -24.80 26.67
C THR A 94 -5.33 -24.26 25.37
N THR A 95 -6.19 -23.74 24.50
CA THR A 95 -5.79 -23.08 23.25
C THR A 95 -5.28 -21.68 23.54
N THR A 96 -4.12 -21.35 22.97
CA THR A 96 -3.60 -19.96 23.00
C THR A 96 -3.91 -19.27 21.69
N LEU A 97 -4.57 -18.11 21.74
CA LEU A 97 -4.89 -17.31 20.59
C LEU A 97 -4.14 -15.95 20.70
N LEU A 98 -3.31 -15.67 19.71
CA LEU A 98 -2.56 -14.43 19.64
C LEU A 98 -3.14 -13.55 18.53
N PHE A 99 -3.67 -12.40 18.92
CA PHE A 99 -4.05 -11.34 17.99
C PHE A 99 -2.90 -10.31 17.86
N ILE A 100 -2.52 -9.99 16.63
CA ILE A 100 -1.52 -8.98 16.34
C ILE A 100 -2.15 -7.91 15.46
N ASP A 101 -2.32 -6.71 16.03
CA ASP A 101 -2.77 -5.55 15.26
C ASP A 101 -1.59 -4.96 14.48
N GLU A 102 -1.85 -4.58 13.21
CA GLU A 102 -0.87 -4.04 12.27
C GLU A 102 0.35 -4.97 12.06
N ILE A 103 0.10 -6.27 11.82
CA ILE A 103 1.14 -7.31 11.70
C ILE A 103 2.23 -6.97 10.65
N HIS A 104 1.91 -6.14 9.65
CA HIS A 104 2.85 -5.66 8.64
C HIS A 104 4.03 -4.85 9.23
N ARG A 105 3.88 -4.32 10.45
CA ARG A 105 4.95 -3.57 11.14
C ARG A 105 5.94 -4.48 11.87
N PHE A 106 5.66 -5.76 11.99
CA PHE A 106 6.62 -6.70 12.54
C PHE A 106 7.78 -6.92 11.56
N SER A 107 9.00 -6.87 12.09
CA SER A 107 10.21 -7.23 11.34
C SER A 107 10.15 -8.69 10.86
N LYS A 108 10.89 -9.01 9.80
CA LYS A 108 10.98 -10.40 9.30
C LYS A 108 11.36 -11.40 10.37
N SER A 109 12.28 -11.04 11.29
CA SER A 109 12.68 -11.90 12.40
C SER A 109 11.58 -12.15 13.44
N GLN A 110 10.67 -11.19 13.64
CA GLN A 110 9.50 -11.38 14.49
C GLN A 110 8.47 -12.28 13.81
N GLN A 111 8.27 -12.10 12.51
CA GLN A 111 7.38 -12.96 11.72
C GLN A 111 7.91 -14.40 11.61
N ASP A 112 9.24 -14.60 11.52
CA ASP A 112 9.87 -15.92 11.55
C ASP A 112 9.66 -16.62 12.90
N ALA A 113 9.72 -15.89 14.01
CA ALA A 113 9.43 -16.45 15.34
C ALA A 113 7.95 -16.89 15.47
N LEU A 114 7.02 -16.15 14.86
CA LEU A 114 5.59 -16.55 14.77
C LEU A 114 5.40 -17.79 13.92
N LEU A 115 6.13 -17.90 12.80
CA LEU A 115 6.04 -19.03 11.88
C LEU A 115 6.24 -20.35 12.62
N HIS A 116 7.33 -20.47 13.40
CA HIS A 116 7.60 -21.68 14.17
C HIS A 116 6.49 -22.01 15.19
N ALA A 117 6.00 -21.01 15.90
CA ALA A 117 4.94 -21.20 16.88
C ALA A 117 3.59 -21.63 16.26
N VAL A 118 3.29 -21.15 15.06
CA VAL A 118 2.10 -21.53 14.28
C VAL A 118 2.26 -22.95 13.70
N GLU A 119 3.45 -23.28 13.17
CA GLU A 119 3.75 -24.62 12.63
C GLU A 119 3.68 -25.71 13.69
N GLU A 120 4.19 -25.44 14.88
CA GLU A 120 4.17 -26.38 16.02
C GLU A 120 2.78 -26.45 16.70
N GLY A 121 1.82 -25.62 16.27
CA GLY A 121 0.50 -25.54 16.91
C GLY A 121 0.52 -24.96 18.31
N VAL A 122 1.60 -24.25 18.68
CA VAL A 122 1.76 -23.61 20.00
C VAL A 122 0.74 -22.51 20.20
N LEU A 123 0.39 -21.81 19.14
CA LEU A 123 -0.63 -20.77 19.15
C LEU A 123 -1.40 -20.70 17.83
N ILE A 124 -2.61 -20.19 17.92
CA ILE A 124 -3.39 -19.76 16.76
C ILE A 124 -3.16 -18.28 16.56
N LEU A 125 -2.69 -17.89 15.37
CA LEU A 125 -2.44 -16.52 15.02
C LEU A 125 -3.65 -15.89 14.33
N ILE A 126 -4.07 -14.72 14.80
CA ILE A 126 -4.93 -13.81 14.06
C ILE A 126 -4.15 -12.52 13.83
N GLY A 127 -3.60 -12.33 12.63
CA GLY A 127 -2.97 -11.06 12.23
C GLY A 127 -4.02 -10.10 11.66
N ALA A 128 -3.96 -8.83 11.99
CA ALA A 128 -4.73 -7.79 11.33
C ALA A 128 -3.83 -6.81 10.60
N THR A 129 -4.23 -6.39 9.42
CA THR A 129 -3.49 -5.40 8.63
C THR A 129 -4.42 -4.59 7.74
N THR A 130 -4.06 -3.34 7.51
CA THR A 130 -4.67 -2.48 6.50
C THR A 130 -3.92 -2.57 5.16
N GLU A 131 -2.68 -3.06 5.17
CA GLU A 131 -1.84 -3.20 3.99
C GLU A 131 -1.98 -4.58 3.34
N ASN A 132 -1.69 -4.66 2.03
CA ASN A 132 -1.80 -5.93 1.32
C ASN A 132 -0.79 -6.96 1.89
N PRO A 133 -1.28 -8.04 2.52
CA PRO A 133 -0.43 -9.00 3.20
C PRO A 133 0.56 -9.72 2.27
N SER A 134 0.30 -9.76 0.97
CA SER A 134 1.21 -10.39 0.00
C SER A 134 2.55 -9.68 -0.15
N PHE A 135 2.63 -8.40 0.24
CA PHE A 135 3.86 -7.62 0.18
C PHE A 135 4.56 -7.51 1.53
N GLU A 136 3.78 -7.52 2.62
CA GLU A 136 4.27 -7.16 3.95
C GLU A 136 4.46 -8.35 4.88
N VAL A 137 3.74 -9.45 4.65
CA VAL A 137 3.87 -10.67 5.44
C VAL A 137 4.73 -11.68 4.70
N ILE A 138 5.65 -12.33 5.41
CA ILE A 138 6.55 -13.32 4.79
C ILE A 138 5.75 -14.50 4.20
N SER A 139 6.13 -14.93 3.00
CA SER A 139 5.43 -15.99 2.26
C SER A 139 5.25 -17.31 3.06
N PRO A 140 6.24 -17.76 3.88
CA PRO A 140 6.05 -18.96 4.71
C PRO A 140 4.92 -18.81 5.74
N LEU A 141 4.74 -17.62 6.35
CA LEU A 141 3.68 -17.36 7.31
C LEU A 141 2.31 -17.28 6.60
N LEU A 142 2.24 -16.61 5.44
CA LEU A 142 1.03 -16.56 4.62
C LEU A 142 0.55 -17.95 4.18
N SER A 143 1.46 -18.87 3.87
CA SER A 143 1.09 -20.23 3.46
C SER A 143 0.43 -21.04 4.57
N ARG A 144 0.58 -20.63 5.84
CA ARG A 144 0.03 -21.29 7.05
C ARG A 144 -1.16 -20.55 7.65
N CYS A 145 -1.42 -19.35 7.17
CA CYS A 145 -2.55 -18.53 7.59
C CYS A 145 -3.55 -18.38 6.44
N ARG A 146 -4.83 -18.34 6.75
CA ARG A 146 -5.84 -18.04 5.75
C ARG A 146 -6.10 -16.53 5.70
N THR A 147 -5.87 -15.90 4.58
CA THR A 147 -6.19 -14.48 4.39
C THR A 147 -7.69 -14.31 4.19
N LEU A 148 -8.31 -13.48 5.01
CA LEU A 148 -9.73 -13.14 4.97
C LEU A 148 -9.86 -11.63 4.81
N THR A 149 -10.55 -11.22 3.73
CA THR A 149 -10.71 -9.81 3.39
C THR A 149 -11.99 -9.25 4.00
N LEU A 150 -11.84 -8.23 4.84
CA LEU A 150 -12.94 -7.43 5.35
C LEU A 150 -13.13 -6.21 4.45
N LYS A 151 -14.39 -5.84 4.21
CA LYS A 151 -14.77 -4.69 3.40
C LYS A 151 -15.07 -3.47 4.27
N ALA A 152 -14.99 -2.27 3.71
CA ALA A 152 -15.55 -1.09 4.33
C ALA A 152 -17.05 -1.29 4.60
N HIS A 153 -17.55 -0.67 5.67
CA HIS A 153 -18.98 -0.70 5.94
C HIS A 153 -19.76 0.10 4.90
N THR A 154 -20.93 -0.41 4.52
CA THR A 154 -21.90 0.38 3.75
C THR A 154 -22.56 1.43 4.64
N GLU A 155 -23.24 2.41 4.07
CA GLU A 155 -24.00 3.40 4.83
C GLU A 155 -25.10 2.72 5.69
N ASP A 156 -25.77 1.69 5.19
CA ASP A 156 -26.74 0.89 5.96
C ASP A 156 -26.11 0.20 7.16
N HIS A 157 -24.89 -0.35 7.00
CA HIS A 157 -24.15 -0.93 8.13
C HIS A 157 -23.79 0.13 9.17
N LEU A 158 -23.34 1.30 8.74
CA LEU A 158 -23.01 2.40 9.65
C LEU A 158 -24.26 2.94 10.34
N GLN A 159 -25.39 3.00 9.66
CA GLN A 159 -26.70 3.33 10.25
C GLN A 159 -27.02 2.37 11.41
N THR A 160 -26.91 1.07 11.19
CA THR A 160 -27.16 0.04 12.20
C THR A 160 -26.18 0.15 13.37
N VAL A 161 -24.90 0.44 13.10
CA VAL A 161 -23.89 0.68 14.16
C VAL A 161 -24.26 1.89 14.98
N LEU A 162 -24.73 2.96 14.36
CA LEU A 162 -25.11 4.20 15.02
C LEU A 162 -26.35 4.00 15.89
N GLU A 163 -27.38 3.33 15.41
CA GLU A 163 -28.59 2.99 16.16
C GLU A 163 -28.24 2.16 17.41
N ARG A 164 -27.41 1.13 17.23
CA ARG A 164 -26.89 0.33 18.34
C ARG A 164 -26.14 1.19 19.37
N ALA A 165 -25.38 2.20 18.93
CA ALA A 165 -24.68 3.08 19.87
C ALA A 165 -25.65 3.89 20.72
N PHE A 166 -26.72 4.43 20.15
CA PHE A 166 -27.75 5.13 20.88
C PHE A 166 -28.54 4.25 21.84
N GLU A 167 -28.74 2.97 21.51
CA GLU A 167 -29.46 2.01 22.36
C GLU A 167 -28.62 1.55 23.56
N LEU A 168 -27.33 1.23 23.33
CA LEU A 168 -26.50 0.55 24.32
C LEU A 168 -25.65 1.49 25.18
N ASP A 169 -25.26 2.66 24.66
CA ASP A 169 -24.39 3.55 25.40
C ASP A 169 -25.16 4.35 26.46
N ILE A 170 -24.71 4.22 27.71
CA ILE A 170 -25.36 4.86 28.86
C ILE A 170 -25.32 6.39 28.75
N ILE A 171 -24.29 6.96 28.17
CA ILE A 171 -24.13 8.42 28.04
C ILE A 171 -25.12 8.94 26.99
N LEU A 172 -25.24 8.26 25.84
CA LEU A 172 -26.15 8.65 24.77
C LEU A 172 -27.61 8.45 25.20
N SER A 173 -27.95 7.32 25.79
CA SER A 173 -29.33 7.00 26.20
C SER A 173 -29.82 7.82 27.37
N LYS A 174 -29.01 8.06 28.42
CA LYS A 174 -29.38 8.88 29.58
C LYS A 174 -29.25 10.39 29.36
N GLY A 175 -28.37 10.80 28.44
CA GLY A 175 -28.12 12.20 28.10
C GLY A 175 -29.22 12.83 27.22
N ASN A 176 -30.28 12.11 26.85
CA ASN A 176 -31.31 12.58 25.90
C ASN A 176 -30.70 13.22 24.64
N VAL A 177 -29.57 12.68 24.19
CA VAL A 177 -28.89 13.14 22.96
C VAL A 177 -29.76 12.76 21.78
N THR A 178 -30.08 13.73 20.93
CA THR A 178 -30.82 13.52 19.70
C THR A 178 -30.02 13.99 18.49
N ILE A 179 -30.26 13.39 17.36
CA ILE A 179 -29.66 13.73 16.07
C ILE A 179 -30.71 13.64 14.98
N ASP A 180 -30.87 14.70 14.21
CA ASP A 180 -31.81 14.72 13.08
C ASP A 180 -31.30 13.85 11.91
N ASN A 181 -32.21 13.34 11.09
CA ASN A 181 -31.86 12.45 9.99
C ASN A 181 -30.81 13.08 9.03
N GLU A 182 -30.94 14.36 8.70
CA GLU A 182 -29.99 15.04 7.82
C GLU A 182 -28.58 15.08 8.41
N ILE A 183 -28.45 15.34 9.71
CA ILE A 183 -27.16 15.38 10.42
C ILE A 183 -26.59 13.98 10.58
N ARG A 184 -27.47 12.98 10.79
CA ARG A 184 -27.11 11.56 10.82
C ARG A 184 -26.51 11.11 9.49
N ASP A 185 -27.12 11.43 8.37
CA ASP A 185 -26.63 11.09 7.04
C ASP A 185 -25.27 11.75 6.75
N LYS A 186 -25.10 13.02 7.15
CA LYS A 186 -23.81 13.71 7.05
C LYS A 186 -22.70 13.02 7.89
N LEU A 187 -23.02 12.61 9.11
CA LEU A 187 -22.10 11.88 9.99
C LEU A 187 -21.67 10.56 9.37
N ILE A 188 -22.63 9.77 8.87
CA ILE A 188 -22.40 8.48 8.21
C ILE A 188 -21.55 8.68 6.95
N HIS A 189 -21.91 9.61 6.10
CA HIS A 189 -21.17 9.91 4.86
C HIS A 189 -19.74 10.35 5.15
N SER A 190 -19.52 11.21 6.16
CA SER A 190 -18.19 11.68 6.55
C SER A 190 -17.26 10.57 7.06
N ALA A 191 -17.84 9.48 7.53
CA ALA A 191 -17.07 8.33 8.04
C ALA A 191 -16.39 7.52 6.91
N GLY A 192 -16.95 7.54 5.69
CA GLY A 192 -16.35 6.85 4.54
C GLY A 192 -16.23 5.34 4.73
N GLY A 193 -17.15 4.69 5.45
CA GLY A 193 -17.14 3.25 5.72
C GLY A 193 -16.37 2.82 6.98
N ASP A 194 -15.81 3.77 7.74
CA ASP A 194 -15.09 3.53 8.99
C ASP A 194 -16.01 3.75 10.21
N ALA A 195 -16.47 2.64 10.83
CA ALA A 195 -17.34 2.70 12.01
C ALA A 195 -16.67 3.34 13.23
N ARG A 196 -15.34 3.14 13.41
CA ARG A 196 -14.59 3.74 14.51
C ARG A 196 -14.51 5.27 14.35
N LYS A 197 -14.26 5.76 13.14
CA LYS A 197 -14.26 7.19 12.83
C LYS A 197 -15.62 7.81 13.13
N MET A 198 -16.70 7.18 12.66
CA MET A 198 -18.07 7.63 12.93
C MET A 198 -18.37 7.75 14.43
N LEU A 199 -18.11 6.69 15.19
CA LEU A 199 -18.37 6.67 16.65
C LEU A 199 -17.50 7.67 17.41
N ASN A 200 -16.25 7.85 17.01
CA ASN A 200 -15.38 8.84 17.62
C ASN A 200 -15.85 10.27 17.32
N THR A 201 -16.30 10.55 16.08
CA THR A 201 -16.85 11.86 15.73
C THR A 201 -18.15 12.14 16.51
N LEU A 202 -19.02 11.13 16.66
CA LEU A 202 -20.21 11.22 17.50
C LEU A 202 -19.84 11.54 18.96
N GLU A 203 -18.86 10.85 19.54
CA GLU A 203 -18.41 11.08 20.92
C GLU A 203 -17.90 12.52 21.11
N VAL A 204 -17.14 13.06 20.16
CA VAL A 204 -16.69 14.46 20.19
C VAL A 204 -17.88 15.41 20.10
N ALA A 205 -18.83 15.17 19.16
CA ALA A 205 -20.02 15.99 19.03
C ALA A 205 -20.84 16.02 20.32
N VAL A 206 -21.00 14.88 20.99
CA VAL A 206 -21.69 14.77 22.29
C VAL A 206 -20.96 15.54 23.39
N ASN A 207 -19.63 15.50 23.41
CA ASN A 207 -18.81 16.23 24.38
C ASN A 207 -18.87 17.76 24.17
N LEU A 208 -19.24 18.23 22.98
CA LEU A 208 -19.45 19.64 22.66
C LEU A 208 -20.87 20.13 23.08
N LEU A 209 -21.80 19.21 23.39
CA LEU A 209 -23.13 19.59 23.87
C LEU A 209 -23.08 20.16 25.29
N ASN A 210 -23.69 21.31 25.49
CA ASN A 210 -23.97 21.89 26.81
C ASN A 210 -25.26 21.26 27.34
N GLU A 211 -25.21 20.23 28.16
CA GLU A 211 -26.35 19.54 28.83
C GLU A 211 -27.59 19.27 27.94
N ASN A 212 -27.91 18.01 27.71
CA ASN A 212 -29.13 17.50 27.02
C ASN A 212 -29.48 18.26 25.72
N GLY A 213 -28.99 17.82 24.57
CA GLY A 213 -29.21 18.58 23.35
C GLY A 213 -29.26 17.77 22.08
N THR A 214 -29.75 18.44 21.06
CA THR A 214 -29.71 17.94 19.68
C THR A 214 -28.38 18.33 19.05
N ILE A 215 -27.70 17.36 18.42
CA ILE A 215 -26.49 17.59 17.62
C ILE A 215 -26.92 18.39 16.38
N SER A 216 -26.49 19.66 16.32
CA SER A 216 -26.71 20.54 15.17
C SER A 216 -25.63 20.37 14.10
N ASP A 217 -25.84 20.97 12.90
CA ASP A 217 -24.82 20.96 11.85
C ASP A 217 -23.52 21.67 12.30
N GLU A 218 -23.64 22.77 13.04
CA GLU A 218 -22.47 23.50 13.57
C GLU A 218 -21.65 22.62 14.50
N ILE A 219 -22.28 21.89 15.43
CA ILE A 219 -21.62 20.97 16.36
C ILE A 219 -20.97 19.82 15.60
N LEU A 220 -21.66 19.26 14.59
CA LEU A 220 -21.08 18.21 13.74
C LEU A 220 -19.86 18.72 12.97
N GLN A 221 -19.93 19.91 12.36
CA GLN A 221 -18.82 20.52 11.66
C GLN A 221 -17.63 20.79 12.59
N GLU A 222 -17.87 21.28 13.81
CA GLU A 222 -16.83 21.48 14.80
C GLU A 222 -16.19 20.14 15.22
N ALA A 223 -16.99 19.09 15.43
CA ALA A 223 -16.51 17.75 15.74
C ALA A 223 -15.69 17.15 14.58
N LEU A 224 -16.04 17.42 13.34
CA LEU A 224 -15.30 17.01 12.15
C LEU A 224 -13.99 17.81 11.98
N GLN A 225 -14.00 19.12 12.28
CA GLN A 225 -12.82 19.99 12.20
C GLN A 225 -11.81 19.75 13.32
N SER A 226 -12.26 19.34 14.51
CA SER A 226 -11.37 19.03 15.65
C SER A 226 -10.44 17.85 15.39
N LYS A 227 -10.68 17.08 14.33
CA LYS A 227 -9.76 16.10 13.76
C LYS A 227 -9.30 16.54 12.38
N THR A 228 -8.26 17.36 12.35
CA THR A 228 -7.42 17.48 11.17
C THR A 228 -7.11 16.07 10.67
N GLN A 229 -7.79 15.69 9.60
CA GLN A 229 -7.49 14.63 8.64
C GLN A 229 -6.48 13.57 9.15
N LEU A 230 -6.99 12.49 9.71
CA LEU A 230 -6.27 11.23 9.69
C LEU A 230 -6.45 10.62 8.27
N TYR A 231 -5.77 11.20 7.30
CA TYR A 231 -5.36 10.49 6.11
C TYR A 231 -4.49 9.35 6.63
N ASP A 232 -4.96 8.12 6.49
CA ASP A 232 -4.15 6.96 6.85
C ASP A 232 -3.00 6.86 5.83
N LYS A 233 -1.84 7.41 6.22
CA LYS A 233 -0.62 7.47 5.40
C LYS A 233 -0.07 6.10 5.04
N THR A 234 -0.67 5.03 5.54
CA THR A 234 -0.18 3.64 5.43
C THR A 234 -1.26 2.63 5.01
N GLY A 235 -2.51 3.06 4.75
CA GLY A 235 -3.61 2.17 4.40
C GLY A 235 -3.82 1.96 2.88
N ASP A 236 -4.67 1.01 2.52
CA ASP A 236 -5.02 0.68 1.12
C ASP A 236 -5.52 1.91 0.33
N TYR A 237 -6.20 2.85 0.99
CA TYR A 237 -6.66 4.09 0.37
C TYR A 237 -5.52 4.98 -0.14
N HIS A 238 -4.39 5.01 0.58
CA HIS A 238 -3.16 5.68 0.14
C HIS A 238 -2.64 5.07 -1.17
N TYR A 239 -2.53 3.72 -1.21
CA TYR A 239 -2.06 3.00 -2.41
C TYR A 239 -3.05 3.11 -3.57
N ASP A 240 -4.34 3.09 -3.31
CA ASP A 240 -5.37 3.24 -4.33
C ASP A 240 -5.36 4.64 -4.93
N THR A 241 -5.25 5.68 -4.10
CA THR A 241 -5.24 7.07 -4.55
C THR A 241 -3.98 7.38 -5.37
N ILE A 242 -2.80 6.96 -4.90
CA ILE A 242 -1.56 7.15 -5.68
C ILE A 242 -1.58 6.32 -6.98
N SER A 243 -2.20 5.14 -6.97
CA SER A 243 -2.38 4.32 -8.17
C SER A 243 -3.32 4.98 -9.17
N ALA A 244 -4.42 5.58 -8.71
CA ALA A 244 -5.34 6.35 -9.55
C ALA A 244 -4.65 7.58 -10.14
N PHE A 245 -3.89 8.32 -9.33
CA PHE A 245 -3.06 9.44 -9.76
C PHE A 245 -2.09 9.05 -10.89
N ILE A 246 -1.27 8.02 -10.67
CA ILE A 246 -0.30 7.54 -11.66
C ILE A 246 -0.99 7.11 -12.95
N LYS A 247 -2.11 6.36 -12.84
CA LYS A 247 -2.88 5.89 -14.00
C LYS A 247 -3.50 7.03 -14.79
N SER A 248 -3.95 8.11 -14.13
CA SER A 248 -4.48 9.31 -14.78
C SER A 248 -3.38 10.04 -15.58
N VAL A 249 -2.20 10.24 -14.99
CA VAL A 249 -1.05 10.83 -15.71
C VAL A 249 -0.62 9.94 -16.88
N ARG A 250 -0.53 8.64 -16.69
CA ARG A 250 -0.22 7.63 -17.73
C ARG A 250 -1.26 7.63 -18.84
N GLY A 251 -2.54 7.78 -18.48
CA GLY A 251 -3.68 7.84 -19.40
C GLY A 251 -3.82 9.17 -20.13
N SER A 252 -2.95 10.15 -19.86
CA SER A 252 -2.99 11.49 -20.45
C SER A 252 -4.26 12.29 -20.10
N ASP A 253 -4.76 12.13 -18.88
CA ASP A 253 -5.88 12.90 -18.34
C ASP A 253 -5.35 13.88 -17.26
N PRO A 254 -5.05 15.14 -17.63
CA PRO A 254 -4.53 16.12 -16.67
C PRO A 254 -5.57 16.55 -15.61
N ASP A 255 -6.86 16.53 -15.93
CA ASP A 255 -7.92 16.94 -15.00
C ASP A 255 -8.11 15.88 -13.91
N ALA A 256 -8.21 14.60 -14.29
CA ALA A 256 -8.25 13.50 -13.32
C ALA A 256 -6.95 13.44 -12.49
N ALA A 257 -5.79 13.68 -13.10
CA ALA A 257 -4.52 13.70 -12.39
C ALA A 257 -4.47 14.81 -11.32
N VAL A 258 -4.91 16.03 -11.65
CA VAL A 258 -4.98 17.14 -10.68
C VAL A 258 -6.02 16.85 -9.59
N TYR A 259 -7.14 16.23 -9.92
CA TYR A 259 -8.13 15.81 -8.93
C TYR A 259 -7.52 14.85 -7.89
N TRP A 260 -6.85 13.80 -8.34
CA TRP A 260 -6.21 12.84 -7.42
C TRP A 260 -5.02 13.45 -6.66
N LEU A 261 -4.30 14.41 -7.27
CA LEU A 261 -3.30 15.22 -6.57
C LEU A 261 -3.94 15.99 -5.40
N ALA A 262 -5.06 16.67 -5.65
CA ALA A 262 -5.79 17.41 -4.62
C ALA A 262 -6.28 16.48 -3.48
N VAL A 263 -6.82 15.30 -3.82
CA VAL A 263 -7.24 14.29 -2.83
C VAL A 263 -6.07 13.88 -1.92
N MET A 264 -4.86 13.68 -2.48
CA MET A 264 -3.68 13.35 -1.69
C MET A 264 -3.22 14.51 -0.80
N LEU A 265 -3.19 15.73 -1.33
CA LEU A 265 -2.75 16.91 -0.57
C LEU A 265 -3.72 17.27 0.55
N GLU A 266 -5.04 17.27 0.28
CA GLU A 266 -6.07 17.46 1.30
C GLU A 266 -6.06 16.31 2.32
N GLY A 267 -5.71 15.11 1.89
CA GLY A 267 -5.47 13.95 2.76
C GLY A 267 -4.20 14.06 3.62
N GLY A 268 -3.38 15.10 3.46
CA GLY A 268 -2.14 15.32 4.22
C GLY A 268 -0.96 14.44 3.78
N GLU A 269 -0.97 13.93 2.53
CA GLU A 269 0.17 13.21 1.97
C GLU A 269 1.41 14.10 1.90
N GLN A 270 2.58 13.49 2.09
CA GLN A 270 3.83 14.24 2.00
C GLN A 270 4.11 14.69 0.57
N PRO A 271 4.28 16.00 0.31
CA PRO A 271 4.53 16.52 -1.03
C PRO A 271 5.74 15.87 -1.71
N GLU A 272 6.79 15.56 -0.95
CA GLU A 272 7.99 14.86 -1.46
C GLU A 272 7.70 13.43 -1.89
N PHE A 273 6.75 12.74 -1.25
CA PHE A 273 6.33 11.41 -1.69
C PHE A 273 5.69 11.49 -3.07
N ILE A 274 4.74 12.42 -3.27
CA ILE A 274 4.08 12.63 -4.57
C ILE A 274 5.12 13.02 -5.64
N ALA A 275 6.03 13.93 -5.31
CA ALA A 275 7.08 14.36 -6.21
C ALA A 275 8.01 13.20 -6.64
N ARG A 276 8.39 12.29 -5.71
CA ARG A 276 9.15 11.07 -6.05
C ARG A 276 8.41 10.19 -7.04
N ARG A 277 7.09 10.03 -6.88
CA ARG A 277 6.28 9.23 -7.81
C ARG A 277 6.25 9.85 -9.21
N LEU A 278 6.20 11.17 -9.32
CA LEU A 278 6.29 11.89 -10.61
C LEU A 278 7.65 11.68 -11.28
N VAL A 279 8.76 11.67 -10.53
CA VAL A 279 10.10 11.37 -11.08
C VAL A 279 10.17 9.95 -11.65
N ILE A 280 9.62 8.96 -10.94
CA ILE A 280 9.56 7.57 -11.41
C ILE A 280 8.71 7.50 -12.69
N LEU A 281 7.52 8.08 -12.69
CA LEU A 281 6.60 8.09 -13.82
C LEU A 281 7.20 8.78 -15.05
N ALA A 282 7.94 9.86 -14.86
CA ALA A 282 8.63 10.55 -15.95
C ALA A 282 9.63 9.63 -16.69
N SER A 283 10.29 8.70 -15.98
CA SER A 283 11.17 7.71 -16.59
C SER A 283 10.42 6.48 -17.12
N GLU A 284 9.38 6.03 -16.42
CA GLU A 284 8.63 4.81 -16.74
C GLU A 284 7.68 5.00 -17.92
N ASP A 285 6.89 6.09 -17.91
CA ASP A 285 5.76 6.29 -18.83
C ASP A 285 5.98 7.38 -19.89
N ILE A 286 6.82 8.39 -19.61
CA ILE A 286 7.18 9.44 -20.57
C ILE A 286 8.45 9.03 -21.33
N GLY A 287 9.47 8.61 -20.59
CA GLY A 287 10.72 8.09 -21.16
C GLY A 287 11.34 9.05 -22.19
N ASN A 288 11.83 8.48 -23.27
CA ASN A 288 12.46 9.23 -24.36
C ASN A 288 11.46 9.86 -25.34
N ALA A 289 10.16 9.67 -25.18
CA ALA A 289 9.18 10.40 -25.99
C ALA A 289 9.21 11.90 -25.68
N ASP A 290 9.49 12.27 -24.42
CA ASP A 290 9.83 13.63 -24.02
C ASP A 290 10.96 13.63 -22.98
N PRO A 291 12.23 13.81 -23.40
CA PRO A 291 13.39 13.80 -22.50
C PRO A 291 13.36 14.89 -21.42
N HIS A 292 12.60 15.99 -21.63
CA HIS A 292 12.43 17.03 -20.62
C HIS A 292 11.57 16.58 -19.44
N GLY A 293 10.74 15.55 -19.60
CA GLY A 293 9.86 15.06 -18.55
C GLY A 293 10.59 14.73 -17.25
N LEU A 294 11.70 13.98 -17.34
CA LEU A 294 12.52 13.64 -16.17
C LEU A 294 13.19 14.89 -15.55
N THR A 295 13.67 15.83 -16.37
CA THR A 295 14.28 17.09 -15.90
C THR A 295 13.28 17.92 -15.12
N ILE A 296 12.08 18.10 -15.66
CA ILE A 296 11.00 18.87 -15.01
C ILE A 296 10.56 18.19 -13.71
N ALA A 297 10.37 16.88 -13.71
CA ALA A 297 10.00 16.13 -12.51
C ALA A 297 11.07 16.25 -11.41
N THR A 298 12.36 16.15 -11.76
CA THR A 298 13.46 16.25 -10.81
C THR A 298 13.59 17.68 -10.27
N SER A 299 13.47 18.70 -11.12
CA SER A 299 13.46 20.10 -10.69
C SER A 299 12.25 20.40 -9.79
N GLY A 300 11.09 19.85 -10.14
CA GLY A 300 9.90 19.95 -9.30
C GLY A 300 10.09 19.29 -7.92
N PHE A 301 10.69 18.10 -7.86
CA PHE A 301 11.02 17.45 -6.59
C PHE A 301 11.93 18.32 -5.71
N GLN A 302 12.98 18.89 -6.29
CA GLN A 302 13.89 19.79 -5.57
C GLN A 302 13.18 21.05 -5.06
N ALA A 303 12.34 21.67 -5.89
CA ALA A 303 11.59 22.85 -5.52
C ALA A 303 10.57 22.57 -4.42
N VAL A 304 9.84 21.43 -4.48
CA VAL A 304 8.92 20.97 -3.43
C VAL A 304 9.65 20.80 -2.10
N HIS A 305 10.82 20.16 -2.13
CA HIS A 305 11.64 19.95 -0.93
C HIS A 305 12.17 21.27 -0.32
N MET A 306 12.49 22.25 -1.15
CA MET A 306 13.02 23.53 -0.69
C MET A 306 11.96 24.47 -0.14
N ILE A 307 10.75 24.45 -0.72
CA ILE A 307 9.71 25.45 -0.45
C ILE A 307 8.72 24.92 0.61
N GLY A 308 8.29 23.65 0.50
CA GLY A 308 7.27 23.07 1.37
C GLY A 308 5.86 23.57 1.10
N MET A 309 4.91 23.10 1.90
CA MET A 309 3.50 23.53 1.82
C MET A 309 3.31 24.93 2.43
N PRO A 310 2.34 25.72 1.96
CA PRO A 310 1.32 25.36 0.95
C PRO A 310 1.76 25.52 -0.52
N GLU A 311 2.83 26.22 -0.83
CA GLU A 311 3.25 26.59 -2.19
C GLU A 311 3.74 25.38 -3.02
N ALA A 312 4.18 24.31 -2.37
CA ALA A 312 4.55 23.04 -3.03
C ALA A 312 3.40 22.47 -3.88
N ALA A 313 2.13 22.73 -3.52
CA ALA A 313 0.97 22.33 -4.28
C ALA A 313 0.95 22.89 -5.71
N ILE A 314 1.40 24.15 -5.89
CA ILE A 314 1.48 24.84 -7.18
C ILE A 314 2.51 24.13 -8.07
N ILE A 315 3.67 23.81 -7.51
CA ILE A 315 4.77 23.12 -8.21
C ILE A 315 4.32 21.70 -8.62
N LEU A 316 3.70 20.95 -7.71
CA LEU A 316 3.18 19.62 -8.00
C LEU A 316 2.11 19.65 -9.09
N SER A 317 1.22 20.64 -9.08
CA SER A 317 0.21 20.82 -10.13
C SER A 317 0.84 21.07 -11.49
N GLN A 318 1.84 21.95 -11.58
CA GLN A 318 2.56 22.22 -12.81
C GLN A 318 3.24 20.97 -13.38
N VAL A 319 3.98 20.22 -12.54
CA VAL A 319 4.66 19.00 -12.97
C VAL A 319 3.65 17.93 -13.40
N THR A 320 2.57 17.77 -12.65
CA THR A 320 1.50 16.80 -12.94
C THR A 320 0.85 17.08 -14.29
N THR A 321 0.42 18.30 -14.54
CA THR A 321 -0.24 18.70 -15.79
C THR A 321 0.71 18.58 -16.98
N TYR A 322 1.99 18.94 -16.81
CA TYR A 322 2.99 18.75 -17.84
C TYR A 322 3.16 17.28 -18.21
N LEU A 323 3.41 16.40 -17.23
CA LEU A 323 3.61 14.97 -17.48
C LEU A 323 2.36 14.29 -18.00
N ALA A 324 1.17 14.70 -17.54
CA ALA A 324 -0.08 14.17 -18.06
C ALA A 324 -0.28 14.53 -19.55
N SER A 325 0.17 15.70 -19.97
CA SER A 325 0.03 16.20 -21.35
C SER A 325 1.18 15.77 -22.29
N ALA A 326 2.30 15.28 -21.74
CA ALA A 326 3.46 14.86 -22.53
C ALA A 326 3.19 13.58 -23.34
N PRO A 327 3.85 13.36 -24.49
CA PRO A 327 3.80 12.08 -25.19
C PRO A 327 4.35 10.95 -24.32
N LYS A 328 3.81 9.75 -24.49
CA LYS A 328 4.11 8.59 -23.63
C LYS A 328 4.97 7.54 -24.34
N SER A 329 5.99 7.03 -23.64
CA SER A 329 6.73 5.85 -24.04
C SER A 329 7.30 5.11 -22.84
N ASN A 330 7.06 3.83 -22.78
CA ASN A 330 7.68 2.91 -21.81
C ASN A 330 8.76 2.03 -22.44
N ALA A 331 9.29 2.42 -23.61
CA ALA A 331 10.25 1.60 -24.36
C ALA A 331 11.54 1.35 -23.54
N SER A 332 12.07 2.36 -22.85
CA SER A 332 13.25 2.23 -22.00
C SER A 332 13.01 1.31 -20.79
N TYR A 333 11.83 1.43 -20.16
CA TYR A 333 11.41 0.56 -19.06
C TYR A 333 11.29 -0.91 -19.51
N LYS A 334 10.66 -1.17 -20.65
CA LYS A 334 10.59 -2.51 -21.25
C LYS A 334 11.97 -3.05 -21.58
N ALA A 335 12.85 -2.22 -22.17
CA ALA A 335 14.19 -2.62 -22.56
C ALA A 335 15.01 -3.19 -21.40
N VAL A 336 15.06 -2.50 -20.27
CA VAL A 336 15.81 -2.97 -19.10
C VAL A 336 15.22 -4.26 -18.51
N ASN A 337 13.88 -4.37 -18.45
CA ASN A 337 13.22 -5.57 -17.93
C ASN A 337 13.49 -6.81 -18.80
N ILE A 338 13.40 -6.68 -20.12
CA ILE A 338 13.71 -7.76 -21.06
C ILE A 338 15.18 -8.16 -20.93
N ALA A 339 16.10 -7.18 -20.88
CA ALA A 339 17.53 -7.43 -20.71
C ALA A 339 17.84 -8.14 -19.38
N MET A 340 17.21 -7.70 -18.27
CA MET A 340 17.37 -8.36 -16.97
C MET A 340 16.84 -9.80 -16.96
N SER A 341 15.72 -10.07 -17.61
CA SER A 341 15.18 -11.43 -17.76
C SER A 341 16.14 -12.31 -18.55
N LYS A 342 16.67 -11.81 -19.68
CA LYS A 342 17.65 -12.52 -20.50
C LYS A 342 18.92 -12.87 -19.69
N VAL A 343 19.47 -11.94 -18.93
CA VAL A 343 20.64 -12.19 -18.07
C VAL A 343 20.35 -13.24 -17.00
N ARG A 344 19.13 -13.28 -16.46
CA ARG A 344 18.73 -14.31 -15.47
C ARG A 344 18.62 -15.71 -16.10
N GLU A 345 18.16 -15.78 -17.34
CA GLU A 345 18.00 -17.04 -18.09
C GLU A 345 19.35 -17.60 -18.55
N ASP A 346 20.18 -16.77 -19.15
CA ASP A 346 21.45 -17.19 -19.77
C ASP A 346 22.62 -17.24 -18.79
N GLY A 347 22.47 -16.61 -17.61
CA GLY A 347 23.57 -16.35 -16.72
C GLY A 347 24.47 -15.20 -17.20
N THR A 348 25.58 -14.96 -16.48
CA THR A 348 26.54 -13.90 -16.83
C THR A 348 27.50 -14.40 -17.91
N LEU A 349 27.32 -13.94 -19.14
CA LEU A 349 28.23 -14.21 -20.24
C LEU A 349 29.50 -13.34 -20.14
N GLY A 350 30.62 -13.84 -20.70
CA GLY A 350 31.90 -13.14 -20.68
C GLY A 350 31.87 -11.85 -21.52
N VAL A 351 32.54 -10.81 -21.06
CA VAL A 351 32.75 -9.58 -21.85
C VAL A 351 33.71 -9.88 -23.00
N PRO A 352 33.39 -9.54 -24.28
CA PRO A 352 34.27 -9.72 -25.42
C PRO A 352 35.65 -9.07 -25.21
N MET A 353 36.71 -9.68 -25.71
CA MET A 353 38.10 -9.23 -25.48
C MET A 353 38.34 -7.79 -25.98
N HIS A 354 37.82 -7.42 -27.14
CA HIS A 354 37.95 -6.10 -27.74
C HIS A 354 37.27 -4.99 -26.90
N LEU A 355 36.27 -5.33 -26.07
CA LEU A 355 35.58 -4.38 -25.20
C LEU A 355 36.22 -4.24 -23.83
N ARG A 356 37.24 -5.02 -23.50
CA ARG A 356 37.93 -4.98 -22.20
C ARG A 356 38.99 -3.89 -22.18
N ASN A 357 39.11 -3.14 -21.09
CA ASN A 357 40.20 -2.21 -20.91
C ASN A 357 41.51 -2.91 -20.56
N ALA A 358 42.64 -2.44 -21.09
CA ALA A 358 44.00 -2.94 -20.84
C ALA A 358 44.88 -1.90 -20.13
N PRO A 359 44.62 -1.55 -18.83
CA PRO A 359 45.39 -0.51 -18.14
C PRO A 359 46.82 -0.96 -17.77
N THR A 360 47.13 -2.25 -17.79
CA THR A 360 48.45 -2.81 -17.45
C THR A 360 49.11 -3.48 -18.62
N GLY A 361 50.46 -3.62 -18.57
CA GLY A 361 51.24 -4.34 -19.61
C GLY A 361 50.74 -5.80 -19.77
N LEU A 362 50.55 -6.50 -18.66
CA LEU A 362 50.05 -7.88 -18.64
C LEU A 362 48.69 -8.02 -19.34
N MET A 363 47.77 -7.03 -19.15
CA MET A 363 46.48 -7.08 -19.82
C MET A 363 46.59 -6.88 -21.32
N LYS A 364 47.56 -6.06 -21.78
CA LYS A 364 47.89 -5.90 -23.21
C LYS A 364 48.45 -7.17 -23.79
N ASP A 365 49.33 -7.85 -23.06
CA ASP A 365 49.91 -9.14 -23.46
C ASP A 365 48.87 -10.27 -23.53
N LEU A 366 47.74 -10.08 -22.79
CA LEU A 366 46.60 -10.98 -22.82
C LEU A 366 45.50 -10.55 -23.84
N ASP A 367 45.84 -9.69 -24.81
CA ASP A 367 44.96 -9.20 -25.87
C ASP A 367 43.72 -8.44 -25.42
N TYR A 368 43.72 -7.85 -24.21
CA TYR A 368 42.60 -7.00 -23.74
C TYR A 368 42.56 -5.71 -24.59
N GLY A 369 41.37 -5.38 -25.13
CA GLY A 369 41.14 -4.21 -25.95
C GLY A 369 41.76 -4.30 -27.34
N LYS A 370 42.30 -5.47 -27.72
CA LYS A 370 42.85 -5.71 -29.07
C LYS A 370 41.72 -5.64 -30.09
N ASP A 371 42.01 -4.98 -31.20
CA ASP A 371 41.10 -4.80 -32.34
C ASP A 371 39.83 -3.94 -32.01
N TYR A 372 39.86 -3.17 -30.91
CA TYR A 372 38.79 -2.23 -30.61
C TYR A 372 38.80 -1.07 -31.62
N ASN A 373 37.72 -0.95 -32.35
CA ASN A 373 37.51 0.13 -33.30
C ASN A 373 36.90 1.34 -32.58
N TYR A 374 37.62 2.47 -32.52
CA TYR A 374 37.14 3.67 -31.82
C TYR A 374 36.13 4.44 -32.69
N PRO A 375 34.85 4.51 -32.31
CA PRO A 375 33.80 5.09 -33.17
C PRO A 375 34.06 6.53 -33.60
N HIS A 376 34.70 7.37 -32.77
CA HIS A 376 35.01 8.74 -33.15
C HIS A 376 36.03 8.88 -34.26
N SER A 377 36.73 7.83 -34.68
CA SER A 377 37.60 7.80 -35.80
C SER A 377 36.87 7.51 -37.14
N HIS A 378 35.57 7.28 -37.09
CA HIS A 378 34.75 6.94 -38.25
C HIS A 378 33.72 8.04 -38.56
N PRO A 379 33.20 8.14 -39.81
CA PRO A 379 32.15 9.04 -40.19
C PRO A 379 30.94 8.91 -39.27
N ASP A 380 30.29 10.02 -38.93
CA ASP A 380 29.12 10.08 -38.05
C ASP A 380 29.33 9.47 -36.66
N HIS A 381 30.60 9.19 -36.28
CA HIS A 381 30.98 8.53 -35.03
C HIS A 381 30.25 7.21 -34.80
N PHE A 382 30.09 6.46 -35.89
CA PHE A 382 29.40 5.18 -35.92
C PHE A 382 30.23 4.11 -36.62
N ILE A 383 30.17 2.89 -36.07
CA ILE A 383 30.70 1.66 -36.68
C ILE A 383 29.75 0.52 -36.38
N ASP A 384 29.50 -0.32 -37.39
CA ASP A 384 28.71 -1.55 -37.21
C ASP A 384 29.61 -2.65 -36.63
N GLU A 385 29.66 -2.71 -35.29
CA GLU A 385 30.44 -3.68 -34.56
C GLU A 385 29.56 -4.37 -33.52
N ASN A 386 29.87 -5.63 -33.19
CA ASN A 386 29.11 -6.36 -32.15
C ASN A 386 29.60 -6.00 -30.75
N TYR A 387 28.75 -5.36 -30.00
CA TYR A 387 28.98 -5.00 -28.57
C TYR A 387 28.34 -6.00 -27.57
N PHE A 388 27.72 -7.08 -28.08
CA PHE A 388 27.18 -8.13 -27.22
C PHE A 388 28.23 -9.22 -26.95
N PRO A 389 28.02 -10.04 -25.89
CA PRO A 389 28.74 -11.32 -25.76
C PRO A 389 28.61 -12.18 -27.00
N GLU A 390 29.57 -13.08 -27.20
CA GLU A 390 29.55 -14.02 -28.35
C GLU A 390 28.20 -14.76 -28.39
N ASN A 391 27.66 -14.92 -29.61
CA ASN A 391 26.38 -15.58 -29.89
C ASN A 391 25.12 -14.86 -29.37
N THR A 392 25.23 -13.65 -28.88
CA THR A 392 24.07 -12.85 -28.51
C THR A 392 23.75 -11.81 -29.59
N LYS A 393 22.51 -11.80 -30.09
CA LYS A 393 21.97 -10.79 -31.00
C LYS A 393 20.53 -10.51 -30.57
N GLU A 394 20.34 -9.48 -29.77
CA GLU A 394 19.03 -9.15 -29.21
C GLU A 394 18.68 -7.68 -29.49
N THR A 395 17.39 -7.38 -29.57
CA THR A 395 16.87 -6.02 -29.61
C THR A 395 16.03 -5.76 -28.37
N PHE A 396 16.61 -5.13 -27.37
CA PHE A 396 15.92 -4.82 -26.13
C PHE A 396 15.14 -3.50 -26.21
N TYR A 397 15.73 -2.48 -26.83
CA TYR A 397 15.13 -1.16 -26.94
C TYR A 397 14.45 -1.01 -28.30
N THR A 398 13.14 -0.82 -28.29
CA THR A 398 12.32 -0.58 -29.48
C THR A 398 11.62 0.78 -29.30
N PRO A 399 12.18 1.88 -29.85
CA PRO A 399 11.60 3.20 -29.70
C PRO A 399 10.25 3.30 -30.41
N THR A 400 9.36 4.10 -29.84
CA THR A 400 8.08 4.44 -30.46
C THR A 400 8.29 5.50 -31.56
N GLN A 401 7.20 5.88 -32.25
CA GLN A 401 7.21 7.01 -33.18
C GLN A 401 6.69 8.30 -32.54
N LEU A 402 6.45 8.29 -31.22
CA LEU A 402 5.87 9.41 -30.49
C LEU A 402 6.94 10.38 -30.00
N GLY A 403 6.68 11.67 -30.11
CA GLY A 403 7.57 12.73 -29.61
C GLY A 403 9.02 12.59 -30.12
N TYR A 404 9.98 12.76 -29.21
CA TYR A 404 11.39 12.69 -29.54
C TYR A 404 11.87 11.27 -29.92
N GLU A 405 11.20 10.22 -29.52
CA GLU A 405 11.55 8.86 -29.93
C GLU A 405 11.42 8.63 -31.44
N GLY A 406 10.60 9.40 -32.14
CA GLY A 406 10.58 9.37 -33.61
C GLY A 406 11.93 9.76 -34.25
N PHE A 407 12.66 10.70 -33.66
CA PHE A 407 14.04 11.05 -34.11
C PHE A 407 15.03 9.94 -33.74
N ILE A 408 14.93 9.40 -32.54
CA ILE A 408 15.75 8.26 -32.08
C ILE A 408 15.56 7.07 -33.04
N SER A 409 14.31 6.72 -33.33
CA SER A 409 13.96 5.62 -34.24
C SER A 409 14.59 5.80 -35.63
N LYS A 410 14.50 7.01 -36.21
CA LYS A 410 15.12 7.30 -37.53
C LYS A 410 16.64 7.11 -37.48
N ARG A 411 17.33 7.64 -36.46
CA ARG A 411 18.76 7.47 -36.30
C ARG A 411 19.16 6.01 -36.14
N LEU A 412 18.44 5.25 -35.29
CA LEU A 412 18.75 3.84 -35.07
C LEU A 412 18.56 3.00 -36.31
N LYS A 413 17.56 3.28 -37.16
CA LYS A 413 17.40 2.65 -38.48
C LYS A 413 18.56 2.95 -39.44
N GLN A 414 19.15 4.15 -39.38
CA GLN A 414 20.32 4.49 -40.16
C GLN A 414 21.58 3.75 -39.68
N CYS A 415 21.77 3.70 -38.34
CA CYS A 415 22.94 3.04 -37.77
C CYS A 415 22.85 1.50 -37.84
N TRP A 416 21.68 0.94 -37.55
CA TRP A 416 21.45 -0.50 -37.38
C TRP A 416 20.29 -1.00 -38.25
N PRO A 417 20.39 -0.94 -39.61
CA PRO A 417 19.27 -1.22 -40.50
C PRO A 417 18.75 -2.68 -40.38
N ASP A 418 19.61 -3.61 -40.01
CA ASP A 418 19.22 -5.00 -39.80
C ASP A 418 18.52 -5.26 -38.48
N ARG A 419 18.75 -4.41 -37.48
CA ARG A 419 18.19 -4.52 -36.12
C ARG A 419 16.90 -3.75 -35.99
N TYR A 420 16.82 -2.55 -36.59
CA TYR A 420 15.67 -1.65 -36.51
C TYR A 420 15.00 -1.50 -37.88
N LYS A 421 14.19 -2.43 -38.27
CA LYS A 421 13.48 -2.47 -39.58
C LYS A 421 12.31 -1.50 -39.66
#